data_8294c034bf8940aaf6c7d1cf511d19b8
#
_entry.id   8294c034bf8940aaf6c7d1cf511d19b8
#
_cell.length_a   1.000
_cell.length_b   1.000
_cell.length_c   1.000
_cell.angle_alpha   90.00
_cell.angle_beta   90.00
_cell.angle_gamma   90.00
#
_symmetry.space_group_name_H-M   'P 1'
#
loop_
_entity.id
_entity.type
_entity.pdbx_description
1 polymer ?
#
loop_
_entity_poly.entity_id
_entity_poly.type
_entity_poly.pdbx_seq_one_letter_code
_entity_poly.pdbx_strand_id
1 'polypeptide(L)'
;MSAAMPNTAPETPETPGAPDVPALQVEDLTVRFAGLTALDSVSFTVRPGTVHALIGPNGAGKSTCFNVLSGVYRATSGHVRFGERELTGMPPHRIADLGVARIFQNLALPPLATVEDSLLLGRHRLTRTGFVSAGLRLPSAAREERTHRERVREIAEFVGISAYLDRPAGSLAYGQQKLAELARALCMEPRLLLLDEPVAGMTADERRRTAAVIAGVRDSLGISIVLVEHDMGVVMRLADAVTVLDFGRRIADGAPADVQNDPAVVRAYLGERPDEPRGEETAS
;
A
#
# COMPACT_ATOMS: atom_id res chain seq x y z
N MET A 1 -27.43 -30.93 36.33
CA MET A 1 -26.94 -29.54 36.33
C MET A 1 -25.51 -29.59 35.80
N SER A 2 -25.31 -29.36 34.53
CA SER A 2 -23.99 -29.37 33.86
C SER A 2 -23.63 -27.90 33.55
N ALA A 3 -22.60 -27.42 34.22
CA ALA A 3 -22.11 -26.03 34.01
C ALA A 3 -21.23 -26.02 32.76
N ALA A 4 -21.61 -25.20 31.77
CA ALA A 4 -20.82 -24.89 30.59
C ALA A 4 -19.68 -23.96 31.01
N MET A 5 -18.43 -24.36 30.74
CA MET A 5 -17.25 -23.49 30.87
C MET A 5 -17.20 -22.48 29.72
N PRO A 6 -16.82 -21.22 29.96
CA PRO A 6 -16.63 -20.22 28.89
C PRO A 6 -15.35 -20.54 28.11
N ASN A 7 -15.49 -20.58 26.80
CA ASN A 7 -14.39 -20.71 25.83
C ASN A 7 -13.65 -19.37 25.72
N THR A 8 -12.58 -19.21 26.47
CA THR A 8 -11.64 -18.09 26.32
C THR A 8 -10.68 -18.41 25.17
N ALA A 9 -10.84 -17.70 24.06
CA ALA A 9 -9.86 -17.68 22.98
C ALA A 9 -8.50 -17.17 23.54
N PRO A 10 -7.35 -17.70 23.09
CA PRO A 10 -6.04 -17.26 23.58
C PRO A 10 -5.77 -15.82 23.15
N GLU A 11 -5.56 -14.94 24.10
CA GLU A 11 -5.02 -13.60 23.89
C GLU A 11 -3.63 -13.73 23.28
N THR A 12 -3.46 -13.16 22.09
CA THR A 12 -2.16 -13.06 21.42
C THR A 12 -1.27 -12.12 22.25
N PRO A 13 -0.02 -12.48 22.59
CA PRO A 13 0.85 -11.62 23.39
C PRO A 13 1.15 -10.32 22.64
N GLU A 14 0.80 -9.17 23.24
CA GLU A 14 1.22 -7.85 22.80
C GLU A 14 2.75 -7.75 22.91
N THR A 15 3.41 -7.56 21.79
CA THR A 15 4.85 -7.27 21.71
C THR A 15 5.09 -5.85 22.23
N PRO A 16 5.83 -5.63 23.33
CA PRO A 16 6.08 -4.28 23.83
C PRO A 16 7.00 -3.52 22.90
N GLY A 17 6.54 -2.37 22.36
CA GLY A 17 7.37 -1.42 21.63
C GLY A 17 7.09 -1.22 20.16
N ALA A 18 6.08 -1.87 19.57
CA ALA A 18 5.64 -1.51 18.23
C ALA A 18 4.97 -0.12 18.25
N PRO A 19 5.25 0.77 17.27
CA PRO A 19 4.49 2.02 17.15
C PRO A 19 3.00 1.67 17.07
N ASP A 20 2.15 2.52 17.68
CA ASP A 20 0.68 2.36 17.69
C ASP A 20 0.11 2.54 16.27
N VAL A 21 0.40 1.53 15.43
CA VAL A 21 -0.04 1.47 14.03
C VAL A 21 -1.36 0.72 13.99
N PRO A 22 -2.44 1.34 13.49
CA PRO A 22 -3.74 0.67 13.44
C PRO A 22 -3.76 -0.42 12.36
N ALA A 23 -4.62 -1.43 12.58
CA ALA A 23 -4.97 -2.38 11.53
C ALA A 23 -5.82 -1.68 10.44
N LEU A 24 -5.65 -2.10 9.18
CA LEU A 24 -6.58 -1.78 8.11
C LEU A 24 -7.56 -2.95 7.96
N GLN A 25 -8.85 -2.66 8.06
CA GLN A 25 -9.93 -3.64 7.90
C GLN A 25 -10.78 -3.27 6.69
N VAL A 26 -10.99 -4.23 5.82
CA VAL A 26 -11.89 -4.13 4.66
C VAL A 26 -13.00 -5.17 4.86
N GLU A 27 -14.26 -4.72 4.90
CA GLU A 27 -15.42 -5.54 5.21
C GLU A 27 -16.45 -5.40 4.09
N ASP A 28 -16.77 -6.52 3.41
CA ASP A 28 -17.79 -6.67 2.36
C ASP A 28 -17.77 -5.57 1.29
N LEU A 29 -16.55 -5.15 0.92
CA LEU A 29 -16.32 -4.06 0.00
C LEU A 29 -16.85 -4.39 -1.39
N THR A 30 -17.84 -3.61 -1.85
CA THR A 30 -18.46 -3.75 -3.17
C THR A 30 -18.31 -2.45 -3.95
N VAL A 31 -17.88 -2.55 -5.22
CA VAL A 31 -17.79 -1.42 -6.15
C VAL A 31 -18.44 -1.77 -7.47
N ARG A 32 -19.37 -0.92 -7.93
CA ARG A 32 -20.07 -1.07 -9.20
C ARG A 32 -19.91 0.18 -10.06
N PHE A 33 -19.65 -0.02 -11.35
CA PHE A 33 -19.57 1.03 -12.37
C PHE A 33 -20.55 0.71 -13.51
N ALA A 34 -21.56 1.55 -13.72
CA ALA A 34 -22.48 1.46 -14.87
C ALA A 34 -22.91 0.00 -15.21
N GLY A 35 -23.23 -0.82 -14.20
CA GLY A 35 -23.66 -2.22 -14.38
C GLY A 35 -22.57 -3.27 -14.26
N LEU A 36 -21.28 -2.89 -14.30
CA LEU A 36 -20.15 -3.80 -14.03
C LEU A 36 -19.83 -3.81 -12.53
N THR A 37 -19.81 -4.99 -11.92
CA THR A 37 -19.32 -5.17 -10.56
C THR A 37 -17.80 -5.39 -10.61
N ALA A 38 -17.04 -4.39 -10.16
CA ALA A 38 -15.57 -4.45 -10.14
C ALA A 38 -15.01 -5.07 -8.85
N LEU A 39 -15.74 -4.95 -7.73
CA LEU A 39 -15.51 -5.67 -6.48
C LEU A 39 -16.84 -6.16 -5.95
N ASP A 40 -16.89 -7.38 -5.43
CA ASP A 40 -18.06 -8.05 -4.91
C ASP A 40 -17.78 -8.65 -3.53
N SER A 41 -18.20 -7.95 -2.48
CA SER A 41 -18.11 -8.37 -1.07
C SER A 41 -16.70 -8.81 -0.64
N VAL A 42 -15.67 -8.02 -1.02
CA VAL A 42 -14.28 -8.31 -0.68
C VAL A 42 -14.01 -7.93 0.78
N SER A 43 -13.47 -8.88 1.54
CA SER A 43 -13.09 -8.67 2.94
C SER A 43 -11.68 -9.20 3.20
N PHE A 44 -10.83 -8.39 3.87
CA PHE A 44 -9.49 -8.79 4.35
C PHE A 44 -9.02 -7.84 5.44
N THR A 45 -7.99 -8.25 6.18
CA THR A 45 -7.40 -7.44 7.26
C THR A 45 -5.89 -7.36 7.11
N VAL A 46 -5.36 -6.15 7.15
CA VAL A 46 -3.91 -5.88 7.20
C VAL A 46 -3.50 -5.67 8.65
N ARG A 47 -2.66 -6.56 9.16
CA ARG A 47 -2.15 -6.46 10.54
C ARG A 47 -1.15 -5.30 10.67
N PRO A 48 -1.08 -4.65 11.84
CA PRO A 48 -0.10 -3.61 12.09
C PRO A 48 1.35 -4.07 11.83
N GLY A 49 2.14 -3.22 11.17
CA GLY A 49 3.56 -3.49 10.92
C GLY A 49 3.85 -4.68 10.00
N THR A 50 2.89 -5.10 9.17
CA THR A 50 3.05 -6.20 8.22
C THR A 50 2.94 -5.76 6.77
N VAL A 51 3.47 -6.58 5.87
CA VAL A 51 3.25 -6.47 4.42
C VAL A 51 2.11 -7.39 4.02
N HIS A 52 1.02 -6.83 3.54
CA HIS A 52 -0.13 -7.57 3.00
C HIS A 52 -0.16 -7.42 1.49
N ALA A 53 0.00 -8.50 0.75
CA ALA A 53 -0.08 -8.46 -0.70
C ALA A 53 -1.51 -8.69 -1.19
N LEU A 54 -1.93 -7.88 -2.16
CA LEU A 54 -3.19 -8.04 -2.89
C LEU A 54 -2.85 -8.42 -4.33
N ILE A 55 -3.06 -9.69 -4.67
CA ILE A 55 -2.68 -10.25 -5.97
C ILE A 55 -3.89 -10.76 -6.76
N GLY A 56 -3.67 -11.18 -7.99
CA GLY A 56 -4.69 -11.75 -8.87
C GLY A 56 -4.45 -11.40 -10.33
N PRO A 57 -5.16 -12.01 -11.28
CA PRO A 57 -5.06 -11.73 -12.71
C PRO A 57 -5.34 -10.26 -13.07
N ASN A 58 -5.07 -9.90 -14.33
CA ASN A 58 -5.45 -8.59 -14.83
C ASN A 58 -6.99 -8.48 -14.88
N GLY A 59 -7.51 -7.34 -14.40
CA GLY A 59 -8.96 -7.14 -14.29
C GLY A 59 -9.59 -7.73 -13.02
N ALA A 60 -8.84 -8.38 -12.13
CA ALA A 60 -9.36 -8.97 -10.89
C ALA A 60 -9.91 -7.94 -9.86
N GLY A 61 -9.74 -6.63 -10.08
CA GLY A 61 -10.25 -5.59 -9.17
C GLY A 61 -9.20 -4.96 -8.24
N LYS A 62 -7.93 -5.35 -8.31
CA LYS A 62 -6.85 -4.85 -7.43
C LYS A 62 -6.74 -3.32 -7.42
N SER A 63 -6.63 -2.69 -8.58
CA SER A 63 -6.56 -1.22 -8.70
C SER A 63 -7.83 -0.53 -8.23
N THR A 64 -9.00 -1.14 -8.41
CA THR A 64 -10.27 -0.64 -7.86
C THR A 64 -10.25 -0.64 -6.33
N CYS A 65 -9.77 -1.72 -5.72
CA CYS A 65 -9.57 -1.81 -4.27
C CYS A 65 -8.63 -0.69 -3.78
N PHE A 66 -7.46 -0.54 -4.37
CA PHE A 66 -6.50 0.53 -4.04
C PHE A 66 -7.09 1.93 -4.19
N ASN A 67 -7.91 2.15 -5.22
CA ASN A 67 -8.58 3.43 -5.41
C ASN A 67 -9.61 3.73 -4.31
N VAL A 68 -10.29 2.71 -3.76
CA VAL A 68 -11.16 2.88 -2.60
C VAL A 68 -10.35 3.14 -1.35
N LEU A 69 -9.29 2.35 -1.07
CA LEU A 69 -8.41 2.53 0.10
C LEU A 69 -7.79 3.94 0.17
N SER A 70 -7.53 4.55 -0.98
CA SER A 70 -6.97 5.90 -1.09
C SER A 70 -8.01 7.02 -1.29
N GLY A 71 -9.31 6.69 -1.27
CA GLY A 71 -10.41 7.65 -1.40
C GLY A 71 -10.63 8.22 -2.79
N VAL A 72 -9.98 7.65 -3.82
CA VAL A 72 -10.18 8.04 -5.24
C VAL A 72 -11.53 7.55 -5.75
N TYR A 73 -11.94 6.34 -5.35
CA TYR A 73 -13.27 5.79 -5.66
C TYR A 73 -14.11 5.66 -4.40
N ARG A 74 -15.42 5.79 -4.57
CA ARG A 74 -16.38 5.51 -3.51
C ARG A 74 -16.84 4.06 -3.62
N ALA A 75 -16.90 3.35 -2.51
CA ALA A 75 -17.55 2.06 -2.42
C ALA A 75 -19.07 2.20 -2.68
N THR A 76 -19.66 1.19 -3.31
CA THR A 76 -21.13 1.07 -3.44
C THR A 76 -21.73 0.59 -2.12
N SER A 77 -21.04 -0.35 -1.43
CA SER A 77 -21.36 -0.84 -0.09
C SER A 77 -20.11 -1.43 0.57
N GLY A 78 -20.23 -1.78 1.85
CA GLY A 78 -19.12 -2.27 2.67
C GLY A 78 -18.36 -1.15 3.36
N HIS A 79 -17.35 -1.52 4.15
CA HIS A 79 -16.60 -0.62 5.01
C HIS A 79 -15.10 -0.79 4.85
N VAL A 80 -14.38 0.31 4.97
CA VAL A 80 -12.92 0.34 5.09
C VAL A 80 -12.57 1.13 6.34
N ARG A 81 -11.90 0.51 7.30
CA ARG A 81 -11.48 1.14 8.55
C ARG A 81 -9.98 1.09 8.73
N PHE A 82 -9.42 2.16 9.24
CA PHE A 82 -8.03 2.22 9.68
C PHE A 82 -8.00 2.53 11.18
N GLY A 83 -7.83 1.48 11.99
CA GLY A 83 -8.14 1.50 13.40
C GLY A 83 -9.63 1.80 13.64
N GLU A 84 -9.90 2.81 14.45
CA GLU A 84 -11.28 3.26 14.73
C GLU A 84 -11.84 4.22 13.66
N ARG A 85 -11.05 4.60 12.65
CA ARG A 85 -11.44 5.60 11.65
C ARG A 85 -12.01 4.94 10.41
N GLU A 86 -13.25 5.29 10.07
CA GLU A 86 -13.88 4.91 8.80
C GLU A 86 -13.26 5.70 7.65
N LEU A 87 -12.73 5.01 6.64
CA LEU A 87 -12.16 5.62 5.42
C LEU A 87 -13.17 5.67 4.27
N THR A 88 -14.24 4.86 4.32
CA THR A 88 -15.22 4.73 3.23
C THR A 88 -15.85 6.09 2.91
N GLY A 89 -15.70 6.54 1.66
CA GLY A 89 -16.22 7.84 1.21
C GLY A 89 -15.44 9.07 1.69
N MET A 90 -14.37 8.87 2.45
CA MET A 90 -13.48 9.96 2.87
C MET A 90 -12.65 10.46 1.68
N PRO A 91 -12.45 11.77 1.49
CA PRO A 91 -11.63 12.31 0.41
C PRO A 91 -10.13 12.03 0.64
N PRO A 92 -9.32 11.90 -0.44
CA PRO A 92 -7.91 11.47 -0.38
C PRO A 92 -7.05 12.27 0.60
N HIS A 93 -7.20 13.60 0.65
CA HIS A 93 -6.42 14.45 1.56
C HIS A 93 -6.68 14.10 3.04
N ARG A 94 -7.94 13.77 3.41
CA ARG A 94 -8.27 13.36 4.77
C ARG A 94 -7.70 11.98 5.13
N ILE A 95 -7.69 11.06 4.16
CA ILE A 95 -7.06 9.75 4.31
C ILE A 95 -5.55 9.92 4.51
N ALA A 96 -4.91 10.80 3.74
CA ALA A 96 -3.51 11.16 3.92
C ALA A 96 -3.25 11.75 5.32
N ASP A 97 -4.16 12.57 5.87
CA ASP A 97 -4.05 13.13 7.23
C ASP A 97 -4.05 12.06 8.33
N LEU A 98 -4.62 10.90 8.08
CA LEU A 98 -4.56 9.74 8.99
C LEU A 98 -3.25 8.97 8.90
N GLY A 99 -2.32 9.38 8.03
CA GLY A 99 -1.03 8.71 7.83
C GLY A 99 -1.09 7.59 6.79
N VAL A 100 -2.04 7.61 5.87
CA VAL A 100 -2.07 6.69 4.71
C VAL A 100 -1.40 7.37 3.53
N ALA A 101 -0.27 6.83 3.06
CA ALA A 101 0.40 7.30 1.85
C ALA A 101 0.22 6.30 0.70
N ARG A 102 0.11 6.80 -0.52
CA ARG A 102 0.04 5.96 -1.73
C ARG A 102 1.11 6.35 -2.73
N ILE A 103 1.79 5.35 -3.28
CA ILE A 103 2.62 5.49 -4.46
C ILE A 103 1.79 5.01 -5.64
N PHE A 104 1.69 5.87 -6.66
CA PHE A 104 0.96 5.56 -7.89
C PHE A 104 1.87 4.80 -8.86
N GLN A 105 1.27 4.03 -9.76
CA GLN A 105 1.99 3.29 -10.80
C GLN A 105 2.82 4.20 -11.72
N ASN A 106 2.30 5.38 -12.06
CA ASN A 106 3.00 6.36 -12.87
C ASN A 106 3.89 7.28 -12.02
N LEU A 107 5.09 7.55 -12.52
CA LEU A 107 6.02 8.48 -11.87
C LEU A 107 5.40 9.88 -11.76
N ALA A 108 5.36 10.41 -10.54
CA ALA A 108 4.74 11.70 -10.22
C ALA A 108 5.75 12.70 -9.63
N LEU A 109 7.05 12.51 -9.88
CA LEU A 109 8.08 13.47 -9.48
C LEU A 109 8.14 14.61 -10.51
N PRO A 110 8.20 15.89 -10.08
CA PRO A 110 8.44 17.00 -10.98
C PRO A 110 9.83 16.86 -11.64
N PRO A 111 9.92 16.70 -12.99
CA PRO A 111 11.18 16.29 -13.62
C PRO A 111 12.29 17.34 -13.53
N LEU A 112 11.94 18.61 -13.41
CA LEU A 112 12.90 19.73 -13.32
C LEU A 112 13.28 20.10 -11.87
N ALA A 113 12.51 19.65 -10.88
CA ALA A 113 12.84 19.87 -9.48
C ALA A 113 13.97 18.92 -9.04
N THR A 114 14.75 19.33 -8.05
CA THR A 114 15.72 18.43 -7.44
C THR A 114 15.02 17.30 -6.70
N VAL A 115 15.74 16.20 -6.48
CA VAL A 115 15.20 15.10 -5.65
C VAL A 115 14.88 15.63 -4.25
N GLU A 116 15.78 16.42 -3.62
CA GLU A 116 15.56 17.01 -2.29
C GLU A 116 14.27 17.84 -2.26
N ASP A 117 14.03 18.71 -3.24
CA ASP A 117 12.81 19.52 -3.32
C ASP A 117 11.56 18.64 -3.48
N SER A 118 11.68 17.59 -4.29
CA SER A 118 10.58 16.61 -4.49
C SER A 118 10.24 15.85 -3.21
N LEU A 119 11.26 15.50 -2.40
CA LEU A 119 11.04 14.86 -1.10
C LEU A 119 10.45 15.83 -0.07
N LEU A 120 10.88 17.11 -0.08
CA LEU A 120 10.33 18.16 0.78
C LEU A 120 8.84 18.38 0.54
N LEU A 121 8.34 18.22 -0.71
CA LEU A 121 6.90 18.26 -1.00
C LEU A 121 6.12 17.20 -0.19
N GLY A 122 6.72 16.03 0.06
CA GLY A 122 6.14 15.00 0.94
C GLY A 122 5.95 15.50 2.39
N ARG A 123 6.76 16.44 2.84
CA ARG A 123 6.69 17.01 4.20
C ARG A 123 5.74 18.20 4.33
N HIS A 124 5.19 18.69 3.22
CA HIS A 124 4.33 19.88 3.23
C HIS A 124 3.17 19.77 4.24
N ARG A 125 2.58 18.59 4.39
CA ARG A 125 1.52 18.32 5.38
C ARG A 125 1.98 18.53 6.84
N LEU A 126 3.26 18.30 7.11
CA LEU A 126 3.85 18.38 8.45
C LEU A 126 4.36 19.80 8.78
N THR A 127 4.37 20.71 7.80
CA THR A 127 4.78 22.10 7.97
C THR A 127 3.70 22.87 8.74
N ARG A 128 4.06 23.45 9.87
CA ARG A 128 3.18 24.25 10.73
C ARG A 128 3.34 25.75 10.50
N THR A 129 4.48 26.14 9.91
CA THR A 129 4.80 27.55 9.66
C THR A 129 3.90 28.10 8.56
N GLY A 130 3.06 29.11 8.88
CA GLY A 130 2.17 29.76 7.94
C GLY A 130 2.93 30.58 6.88
N PHE A 131 2.26 30.89 5.77
CA PHE A 131 2.80 31.62 4.62
C PHE A 131 3.46 32.97 5.02
N VAL A 132 2.91 33.65 6.04
CA VAL A 132 3.41 34.95 6.52
C VAL A 132 4.76 34.80 7.24
N SER A 133 4.93 33.78 8.08
CA SER A 133 6.16 33.54 8.82
C SER A 133 7.30 33.01 7.91
N ALA A 134 6.95 32.26 6.89
CA ALA A 134 7.89 31.85 5.85
C ALA A 134 8.36 33.04 4.99
N GLY A 135 7.45 33.94 4.59
CA GLY A 135 7.77 35.15 3.83
C GLY A 135 8.63 36.16 4.60
N LEU A 136 8.46 36.26 5.91
CA LEU A 136 9.25 37.12 6.79
C LEU A 136 10.58 36.47 7.25
N ARG A 137 10.90 35.26 6.81
CA ARG A 137 12.13 34.51 7.19
C ARG A 137 12.37 34.48 8.70
N LEU A 138 11.32 34.27 9.48
CA LEU A 138 11.45 34.22 10.94
C LEU A 138 12.37 33.07 11.37
N PRO A 139 13.12 33.20 12.48
CA PRO A 139 14.03 32.16 12.96
C PRO A 139 13.34 30.81 13.20
N SER A 140 12.05 30.81 13.55
CA SER A 140 11.23 29.60 13.70
C SER A 140 11.04 28.87 12.37
N ALA A 141 10.76 29.59 11.28
CA ALA A 141 10.60 29.03 9.94
C ALA A 141 11.91 28.40 9.43
N ALA A 142 13.03 29.10 9.64
CA ALA A 142 14.34 28.58 9.25
C ALA A 142 14.75 27.32 10.05
N ARG A 143 14.36 27.24 11.33
CA ARG A 143 14.61 26.04 12.15
C ARG A 143 13.74 24.88 11.68
N GLU A 144 12.44 25.09 11.40
CA GLU A 144 11.52 24.07 10.89
C GLU A 144 12.00 23.54 9.53
N GLU A 145 12.40 24.42 8.61
CA GLU A 145 12.96 24.04 7.30
C GLU A 145 14.22 23.16 7.46
N ARG A 146 15.12 23.52 8.38
CA ARG A 146 16.31 22.73 8.65
C ARG A 146 15.94 21.33 9.13
N THR A 147 15.01 21.19 10.08
CA THR A 147 14.54 19.91 10.60
C THR A 147 13.91 19.07 9.47
N HIS A 148 13.14 19.69 8.58
CA HIS A 148 12.58 18.98 7.44
C HIS A 148 13.66 18.49 6.47
N ARG A 149 14.68 19.30 6.18
CA ARG A 149 15.80 18.89 5.31
C ARG A 149 16.65 17.78 5.94
N GLU A 150 16.91 17.85 7.26
CA GLU A 150 17.59 16.78 7.99
C GLU A 150 16.83 15.46 7.85
N ARG A 151 15.50 15.47 8.08
CA ARG A 151 14.66 14.28 7.94
C ARG A 151 14.60 13.73 6.51
N VAL A 152 14.58 14.61 5.51
CA VAL A 152 14.67 14.21 4.09
C VAL A 152 15.97 13.48 3.80
N ARG A 153 17.11 13.95 4.35
CA ARG A 153 18.42 13.31 4.16
C ARG A 153 18.49 11.94 4.82
N GLU A 154 17.99 11.82 6.04
CA GLU A 154 17.88 10.52 6.73
C GLU A 154 17.08 9.50 5.91
N ILE A 155 15.92 9.91 5.38
CA ILE A 155 15.08 9.05 4.55
C ILE A 155 15.77 8.71 3.23
N ALA A 156 16.44 9.69 2.60
CA ALA A 156 17.18 9.47 1.37
C ALA A 156 18.37 8.50 1.57
N GLU A 157 19.03 8.56 2.71
CA GLU A 157 20.07 7.61 3.10
C GLU A 157 19.50 6.22 3.32
N PHE A 158 18.39 6.10 4.08
CA PHE A 158 17.69 4.85 4.31
C PHE A 158 17.27 4.15 3.01
N VAL A 159 16.76 4.93 2.05
CA VAL A 159 16.33 4.41 0.73
C VAL A 159 17.51 4.19 -0.23
N GLY A 160 18.69 4.76 0.06
CA GLY A 160 19.91 4.63 -0.75
C GLY A 160 19.97 5.58 -1.94
N ILE A 161 19.36 6.77 -1.84
CA ILE A 161 19.35 7.80 -2.89
C ILE A 161 20.02 9.12 -2.49
N SER A 162 20.70 9.17 -1.36
CA SER A 162 21.33 10.39 -0.83
C SER A 162 22.30 11.07 -1.81
N ALA A 163 23.01 10.28 -2.65
CA ALA A 163 23.93 10.80 -3.67
C ALA A 163 23.22 11.55 -4.82
N TYR A 164 21.91 11.52 -4.89
CA TYR A 164 21.11 12.10 -5.98
C TYR A 164 20.28 13.31 -5.55
N LEU A 165 20.34 13.73 -4.29
CA LEU A 165 19.48 14.79 -3.74
C LEU A 165 19.51 16.09 -4.53
N ASP A 166 20.70 16.51 -4.98
CA ASP A 166 20.89 17.75 -5.74
C ASP A 166 20.61 17.62 -7.25
N ARG A 167 20.25 16.42 -7.72
CA ARG A 167 19.99 16.17 -9.13
C ARG A 167 18.54 16.43 -9.50
N PRO A 168 18.24 16.90 -10.73
CA PRO A 168 16.89 16.93 -11.24
C PRO A 168 16.28 15.51 -11.25
N ALA A 169 15.07 15.35 -10.72
CA ALA A 169 14.44 14.03 -10.62
C ALA A 169 14.28 13.33 -11.98
N GLY A 170 14.02 14.09 -13.05
CA GLY A 170 13.92 13.57 -14.41
C GLY A 170 15.22 13.05 -15.02
N SER A 171 16.39 13.38 -14.42
CA SER A 171 17.70 12.89 -14.87
C SER A 171 18.08 11.53 -14.31
N LEU A 172 17.31 11.00 -13.37
CA LEU A 172 17.57 9.72 -12.73
C LEU A 172 17.17 8.54 -13.62
N ALA A 173 17.85 7.40 -13.47
CA ALA A 173 17.38 6.14 -14.04
C ALA A 173 16.02 5.75 -13.42
N TYR A 174 15.23 4.98 -14.17
CA TYR A 174 13.85 4.63 -13.78
C TYR A 174 13.75 4.04 -12.36
N GLY A 175 14.60 3.06 -12.03
CA GLY A 175 14.63 2.47 -10.70
C GLY A 175 14.96 3.48 -9.58
N GLN A 176 15.84 4.45 -9.86
CA GLN A 176 16.16 5.54 -8.91
C GLN A 176 14.98 6.50 -8.73
N GLN A 177 14.23 6.80 -9.81
CA GLN A 177 13.02 7.61 -9.73
C GLN A 177 11.96 6.94 -8.86
N LYS A 178 11.76 5.62 -9.01
CA LYS A 178 10.84 4.83 -8.16
C LYS A 178 11.26 4.83 -6.68
N LEU A 179 12.56 4.72 -6.40
CA LEU A 179 13.06 4.86 -5.02
C LEU A 179 12.87 6.28 -4.48
N ALA A 180 13.01 7.32 -5.31
CA ALA A 180 12.72 8.69 -4.90
C ALA A 180 11.23 8.92 -4.63
N GLU A 181 10.31 8.27 -5.35
CA GLU A 181 8.88 8.28 -5.02
C GLU A 181 8.59 7.59 -3.69
N LEU A 182 9.24 6.45 -3.43
CA LEU A 182 9.14 5.77 -2.13
C LEU A 182 9.65 6.67 -1.01
N ALA A 183 10.82 7.30 -1.19
CA ALA A 183 11.37 8.26 -0.22
C ALA A 183 10.42 9.44 0.02
N ARG A 184 9.79 10.00 -1.04
CA ARG A 184 8.80 11.07 -0.90
C ARG A 184 7.59 10.63 -0.08
N ALA A 185 7.09 9.42 -0.31
CA ALA A 185 5.99 8.87 0.46
C ALA A 185 6.38 8.66 1.94
N LEU A 186 7.60 8.19 2.21
CA LEU A 186 8.13 8.04 3.58
C LEU A 186 8.32 9.40 4.27
N CYS A 187 8.64 10.46 3.52
CA CYS A 187 8.72 11.83 4.05
C CYS A 187 7.37 12.33 4.61
N MET A 188 6.26 11.74 4.25
CA MET A 188 4.95 12.01 4.87
C MET A 188 4.80 11.41 6.27
N GLU A 189 5.77 10.60 6.73
CA GLU A 189 5.73 9.82 7.97
C GLU A 189 4.44 8.98 8.05
N PRO A 190 4.23 8.08 7.08
CA PRO A 190 3.01 7.31 7.01
C PRO A 190 2.98 6.20 8.07
N ARG A 191 1.76 5.80 8.45
CA ARG A 191 1.47 4.62 9.27
C ARG A 191 1.05 3.42 8.40
N LEU A 192 0.50 3.72 7.21
CA LEU A 192 0.12 2.75 6.18
C LEU A 192 0.62 3.24 4.81
N LEU A 193 1.30 2.36 4.09
CA LEU A 193 1.83 2.62 2.76
C LEU A 193 1.15 1.71 1.73
N LEU A 194 0.54 2.33 0.72
CA LEU A 194 -0.09 1.63 -0.41
C LEU A 194 0.87 1.65 -1.59
N LEU A 195 1.41 0.49 -1.98
CA LEU A 195 2.37 0.31 -3.07
C LEU A 195 1.70 -0.39 -4.26
N ASP A 196 1.61 0.31 -5.38
CA ASP A 196 1.00 -0.20 -6.61
C ASP A 196 2.09 -0.53 -7.64
N GLU A 197 2.44 -1.81 -7.76
CA GLU A 197 3.49 -2.35 -8.64
C GLU A 197 4.84 -1.63 -8.49
N PRO A 198 5.41 -1.54 -7.26
CA PRO A 198 6.59 -0.72 -7.00
C PRO A 198 7.84 -1.18 -7.73
N VAL A 199 7.91 -2.43 -8.20
CA VAL A 199 9.08 -2.98 -8.91
C VAL A 199 8.85 -3.21 -10.41
N ALA A 200 7.68 -2.82 -10.94
CA ALA A 200 7.38 -2.97 -12.36
C ALA A 200 8.40 -2.21 -13.24
N GLY A 201 8.83 -2.83 -14.34
CA GLY A 201 9.79 -2.23 -15.28
C GLY A 201 11.25 -2.20 -14.80
N MET A 202 11.56 -2.75 -13.63
CA MET A 202 12.92 -2.81 -13.08
C MET A 202 13.67 -4.08 -13.53
N THR A 203 15.00 -3.96 -13.60
CA THR A 203 15.90 -5.13 -13.73
C THR A 203 15.84 -6.01 -12.49
N ALA A 204 16.34 -7.24 -12.57
CA ALA A 204 16.35 -8.18 -11.43
C ALA A 204 17.12 -7.62 -10.21
N ASP A 205 18.21 -6.87 -10.46
CA ASP A 205 19.01 -6.26 -9.39
C ASP A 205 18.30 -5.10 -8.72
N GLU A 206 17.66 -4.23 -9.50
CA GLU A 206 16.85 -3.12 -9.00
C GLU A 206 15.67 -3.64 -8.18
N ARG A 207 14.96 -4.67 -8.67
CA ARG A 207 13.87 -5.34 -7.94
C ARG A 207 14.33 -5.86 -6.58
N ARG A 208 15.50 -6.54 -6.52
CA ARG A 208 16.03 -7.03 -5.24
C ARG A 208 16.33 -5.90 -4.26
N ARG A 209 16.95 -4.81 -4.74
CA ARG A 209 17.25 -3.63 -3.92
C ARG A 209 15.98 -2.96 -3.41
N THR A 210 15.01 -2.72 -4.28
CA THR A 210 13.73 -2.11 -3.92
C THR A 210 12.97 -2.98 -2.93
N ALA A 211 12.93 -4.30 -3.14
CA ALA A 211 12.33 -5.23 -2.19
C ALA A 211 13.02 -5.18 -0.81
N ALA A 212 14.35 -5.09 -0.76
CA ALA A 212 15.08 -4.93 0.50
C ALA A 212 14.74 -3.62 1.22
N VAL A 213 14.58 -2.51 0.47
CA VAL A 213 14.13 -1.23 1.05
C VAL A 213 12.71 -1.36 1.61
N ILE A 214 11.77 -1.98 0.88
CA ILE A 214 10.40 -2.20 1.33
C ILE A 214 10.37 -3.06 2.61
N ALA A 215 11.17 -4.13 2.67
CA ALA A 215 11.33 -4.93 3.90
C ALA A 215 11.85 -4.07 5.05
N GLY A 216 12.87 -3.24 4.81
CA GLY A 216 13.41 -2.30 5.80
C GLY A 216 12.37 -1.30 6.31
N VAL A 217 11.47 -0.82 5.45
CA VAL A 217 10.35 0.07 5.84
C VAL A 217 9.45 -0.63 6.88
N ARG A 218 9.10 -1.90 6.65
CA ARG A 218 8.36 -2.71 7.62
C ARG A 218 9.16 -2.93 8.91
N ASP A 219 10.38 -3.44 8.77
CA ASP A 219 11.16 -3.97 9.90
C ASP A 219 11.74 -2.87 10.80
N SER A 220 12.19 -1.75 10.20
CA SER A 220 12.87 -0.68 10.93
C SER A 220 11.94 0.49 11.28
N LEU A 221 10.92 0.76 10.45
CA LEU A 221 10.01 1.89 10.67
C LEU A 221 8.64 1.44 11.21
N GLY A 222 8.35 0.14 11.23
CA GLY A 222 7.09 -0.42 11.73
C GLY A 222 5.86 -0.02 10.90
N ILE A 223 6.04 0.42 9.65
CA ILE A 223 4.97 0.88 8.77
C ILE A 223 4.25 -0.33 8.18
N SER A 224 2.91 -0.34 8.26
CA SER A 224 2.09 -1.32 7.54
C SER A 224 2.12 -1.06 6.04
N ILE A 225 2.15 -2.12 5.23
CA ILE A 225 2.23 -1.99 3.77
C ILE A 225 1.13 -2.83 3.13
N VAL A 226 0.36 -2.25 2.21
CA VAL A 226 -0.46 -2.99 1.25
C VAL A 226 0.26 -2.93 -0.09
N LEU A 227 0.55 -4.09 -0.65
CA LEU A 227 1.34 -4.25 -1.86
C LEU A 227 0.51 -4.89 -2.97
N VAL A 228 0.34 -4.22 -4.10
CA VAL A 228 -0.12 -4.86 -5.35
C VAL A 228 1.11 -5.23 -6.17
N GLU A 229 1.25 -6.49 -6.49
CA GLU A 229 2.34 -7.01 -7.33
C GLU A 229 1.88 -8.22 -8.14
N HIS A 230 2.53 -8.42 -9.27
CA HIS A 230 2.34 -9.59 -10.13
C HIS A 230 3.60 -10.47 -10.20
N ASP A 231 4.75 -9.98 -9.69
CA ASP A 231 5.97 -10.77 -9.53
C ASP A 231 5.86 -11.62 -8.25
N MET A 232 5.49 -12.90 -8.43
CA MET A 232 5.32 -13.83 -7.31
C MET A 232 6.60 -13.99 -6.48
N GLY A 233 7.78 -13.87 -7.11
CA GLY A 233 9.05 -13.93 -6.39
C GLY A 233 9.24 -12.76 -5.39
N VAL A 234 8.70 -11.59 -5.72
CA VAL A 234 8.67 -10.43 -4.82
C VAL A 234 7.62 -10.63 -3.73
N VAL A 235 6.41 -11.06 -4.10
CA VAL A 235 5.31 -11.33 -3.15
C VAL A 235 5.74 -12.34 -2.10
N MET A 236 6.23 -13.50 -2.51
CA MET A 236 6.66 -14.59 -1.60
C MET A 236 7.79 -14.20 -0.66
N ARG A 237 8.58 -13.19 -1.02
CA ARG A 237 9.71 -12.71 -0.22
C ARG A 237 9.31 -11.63 0.78
N LEU A 238 8.33 -10.80 0.43
CA LEU A 238 7.98 -9.62 1.20
C LEU A 238 6.72 -9.79 2.05
N ALA A 239 5.73 -10.52 1.54
CA ALA A 239 4.40 -10.56 2.15
C ALA A 239 4.36 -11.46 3.39
N ASP A 240 3.71 -10.95 4.45
CA ASP A 240 3.34 -11.71 5.64
C ASP A 240 1.96 -12.36 5.48
N ALA A 241 1.12 -11.78 4.62
CA ALA A 241 -0.18 -12.32 4.24
C ALA A 241 -0.52 -11.93 2.79
N VAL A 242 -1.33 -12.72 2.14
CA VAL A 242 -1.73 -12.54 0.74
C VAL A 242 -3.24 -12.71 0.62
N THR A 243 -3.90 -11.73 0.01
CA THR A 243 -5.27 -11.87 -0.48
C THR A 243 -5.27 -11.98 -2.00
N VAL A 244 -5.96 -12.97 -2.54
CA VAL A 244 -6.09 -13.18 -3.99
C VAL A 244 -7.48 -12.78 -4.44
N LEU A 245 -7.51 -11.90 -5.44
CA LEU A 245 -8.75 -11.51 -6.12
C LEU A 245 -8.83 -12.19 -7.50
N ASP A 246 -10.03 -12.58 -7.86
CA ASP A 246 -10.39 -13.00 -9.21
C ASP A 246 -11.82 -12.51 -9.54
N PHE A 247 -12.01 -11.88 -10.70
CA PHE A 247 -13.27 -11.25 -11.12
C PHE A 247 -13.99 -10.46 -10.01
N GLY A 248 -13.24 -9.68 -9.25
CA GLY A 248 -13.76 -8.82 -8.17
C GLY A 248 -14.06 -9.54 -6.86
N ARG A 249 -13.78 -10.82 -6.74
CA ARG A 249 -14.03 -11.62 -5.53
C ARG A 249 -12.73 -12.11 -4.91
N ARG A 250 -12.73 -12.25 -3.60
CA ARG A 250 -11.64 -12.91 -2.88
C ARG A 250 -11.76 -14.43 -3.06
N ILE A 251 -10.76 -15.06 -3.66
CA ILE A 251 -10.69 -16.51 -3.84
C ILE A 251 -9.77 -17.20 -2.84
N ALA A 252 -8.78 -16.49 -2.28
CA ALA A 252 -7.92 -17.00 -1.22
C ALA A 252 -7.44 -15.86 -0.32
N ASP A 253 -7.10 -16.19 0.94
CA ASP A 253 -6.53 -15.27 1.93
C ASP A 253 -5.73 -16.07 2.95
N GLY A 254 -4.44 -15.75 3.16
CA GLY A 254 -3.60 -16.50 4.08
C GLY A 254 -2.11 -16.24 3.96
N ALA A 255 -1.31 -17.15 4.50
CA ALA A 255 0.13 -17.06 4.37
C ALA A 255 0.56 -17.28 2.89
N PRO A 256 1.66 -16.64 2.42
CA PRO A 256 2.11 -16.78 1.04
C PRO A 256 2.26 -18.23 0.58
N ALA A 257 2.83 -19.11 1.42
CA ALA A 257 3.04 -20.52 1.11
C ALA A 257 1.73 -21.30 0.90
N ASP A 258 0.68 -20.97 1.68
CA ASP A 258 -0.64 -21.61 1.58
C ASP A 258 -1.34 -21.16 0.30
N VAL A 259 -1.31 -19.86 0.01
CA VAL A 259 -1.94 -19.25 -1.16
C VAL A 259 -1.29 -19.75 -2.45
N GLN A 260 0.03 -19.91 -2.49
CA GLN A 260 0.75 -20.39 -3.67
C GLN A 260 0.30 -21.80 -4.12
N ASN A 261 -0.10 -22.65 -3.16
CA ASN A 261 -0.50 -24.02 -3.40
C ASN A 261 -2.03 -24.20 -3.48
N ASP A 262 -2.80 -23.13 -3.37
CA ASP A 262 -4.27 -23.18 -3.44
C ASP A 262 -4.72 -23.49 -4.87
N PRO A 263 -5.49 -24.58 -5.09
CA PRO A 263 -5.97 -24.95 -6.42
C PRO A 263 -6.83 -23.87 -7.10
N ALA A 264 -7.58 -23.06 -6.34
CA ALA A 264 -8.38 -21.98 -6.89
C ALA A 264 -7.48 -20.86 -7.43
N VAL A 265 -6.39 -20.55 -6.72
CA VAL A 265 -5.38 -19.56 -7.15
C VAL A 265 -4.66 -20.05 -8.41
N VAL A 266 -4.19 -21.31 -8.42
CA VAL A 266 -3.53 -21.89 -9.59
C VAL A 266 -4.42 -21.82 -10.83
N ARG A 267 -5.71 -22.22 -10.72
CA ARG A 267 -6.67 -22.13 -11.83
C ARG A 267 -6.88 -20.71 -12.32
N ALA A 268 -7.04 -19.73 -11.41
CA ALA A 268 -7.21 -18.33 -11.77
C ALA A 268 -6.06 -17.75 -12.60
N TYR A 269 -4.81 -18.17 -12.30
CA TYR A 269 -3.62 -17.74 -13.05
C TYR A 269 -3.40 -18.52 -14.35
N LEU A 270 -3.85 -19.78 -14.44
CA LEU A 270 -3.79 -20.57 -15.66
C LEU A 270 -4.92 -20.25 -16.66
N GLY A 271 -5.92 -19.46 -16.26
CA GLY A 271 -7.01 -19.01 -17.13
C GLY A 271 -8.11 -20.07 -17.36
N GLU A 272 -8.17 -21.11 -16.54
CA GLU A 272 -9.30 -22.03 -16.54
C GLU A 272 -10.51 -21.36 -15.85
N ARG A 273 -11.52 -20.97 -16.64
CA ARG A 273 -12.80 -20.51 -16.08
C ARG A 273 -13.43 -21.60 -15.21
N PRO A 274 -14.02 -21.27 -14.04
CA PRO A 274 -14.93 -22.20 -13.35
C PRO A 274 -16.03 -22.60 -14.35
N ASP A 275 -16.29 -23.90 -14.47
CA ASP A 275 -17.27 -24.50 -15.38
C ASP A 275 -18.56 -23.67 -15.43
N GLU A 276 -18.84 -23.03 -16.57
CA GLU A 276 -20.20 -22.82 -17.00
C GLU A 276 -20.80 -24.19 -17.21
N PRO A 277 -21.97 -24.54 -16.64
CA PRO A 277 -22.61 -25.82 -16.90
C PRO A 277 -22.77 -25.95 -18.41
N ARG A 278 -22.11 -26.95 -18.99
CA ARG A 278 -22.30 -27.33 -20.41
C ARG A 278 -23.78 -27.57 -20.62
N GLY A 279 -24.41 -26.63 -21.33
CA GLY A 279 -25.76 -26.81 -21.79
C GLY A 279 -25.86 -28.18 -22.49
N GLU A 280 -26.73 -29.04 -22.00
CA GLU A 280 -27.09 -30.28 -22.67
C GLU A 280 -27.46 -29.95 -24.12
N GLU A 281 -26.62 -30.35 -25.07
CA GLU A 281 -27.05 -30.47 -26.48
C GLU A 281 -28.22 -31.48 -26.52
N THR A 282 -29.42 -30.98 -26.55
CA THR A 282 -30.58 -31.76 -26.92
C THR A 282 -30.44 -32.14 -28.40
N ALA A 283 -29.99 -33.36 -28.62
CA ALA A 283 -30.14 -34.04 -29.90
C ALA A 283 -31.65 -34.21 -30.22
N SER A 284 -32.07 -33.69 -31.35
CA SER A 284 -33.28 -34.09 -32.10
C SER A 284 -32.95 -34.08 -33.58
#